data_fe8e17f1ad9fc81dd451675546c27161
#
_entry.id   fe8e17f1ad9fc81dd451675546c27161
#
_cell.length_a   1.000
_cell.length_b   1.000
_cell.length_c   1.000
_cell.angle_alpha   90.00
_cell.angle_beta   90.00
_cell.angle_gamma   90.00
#
_symmetry.space_group_name_H-M   'P 1'
#
loop_
_entity.id
_entity.type
_entity.pdbx_description
1 polymer ?
#
loop_
_entity_poly.entity_id
_entity_poly.type
_entity_poly.pdbx_seq_one_letter_code
_entity_poly.pdbx_strand_id
1 'polypeptide(L)'
;DLHRRRHSFPTRRSSDLIGMEFAARQPADGYTFVVGNLGPAAVNPLITKVPYSMEKDFIPVSLTATGPNILVVPAASPYKSLADLLAAARAKPGTLNFGTSGAGSMAHLGGELIMRQANVKMISVPYKGGGLAVNDLIAGQINMMVSDALPVSQHIKTGRLRALAITSAKRSPMNPDIPTFAEAGLPGLVAVNWWGVYLPTGTPKAIVDSYHEALVKIMANPDLKERFAGLGVEAQASTQEEFKAFLASEHAKYSKLIADNNIKAD
;
A
#
# COMPACT_ATOMS: atom_id res chain seq x y z
N ASP A 1 24.65 -15.24 -37.74
CA ASP A 1 24.43 -14.07 -36.86
C ASP A 1 23.29 -14.33 -35.91
N LEU A 2 23.58 -15.13 -34.90
CA LEU A 2 22.71 -15.63 -33.85
C LEU A 2 22.92 -14.84 -32.56
N HIS A 3 22.61 -13.51 -32.53
CA HIS A 3 22.76 -12.79 -31.29
C HIS A 3 21.68 -11.71 -31.06
N ARG A 4 21.08 -11.87 -29.90
CA ARG A 4 20.25 -10.91 -29.15
C ARG A 4 18.72 -10.93 -29.40
N ARG A 5 18.11 -12.07 -29.16
CA ARG A 5 16.80 -12.01 -28.52
C ARG A 5 17.06 -11.71 -27.03
N ARG A 6 16.97 -10.43 -26.65
CA ARG A 6 16.78 -10.05 -25.26
C ARG A 6 15.42 -10.64 -24.87
N HIS A 7 15.43 -11.75 -24.16
CA HIS A 7 14.26 -12.18 -23.42
C HIS A 7 14.02 -11.11 -22.36
N SER A 8 13.14 -10.15 -22.67
CA SER A 8 12.48 -9.38 -21.63
C SER A 8 11.73 -10.43 -20.81
N PHE A 9 12.23 -10.76 -19.64
CA PHE A 9 11.44 -11.49 -18.67
C PHE A 9 10.13 -10.71 -18.50
N PRO A 10 8.97 -11.36 -18.60
CA PRO A 10 7.72 -10.67 -18.34
C PRO A 10 7.85 -10.13 -16.91
N THR A 11 7.70 -8.81 -16.77
CA THR A 11 7.65 -8.13 -15.48
C THR A 11 6.63 -8.89 -14.64
N ARG A 12 7.07 -9.54 -13.56
CA ARG A 12 6.20 -10.36 -12.72
C ARG A 12 5.22 -9.42 -12.04
N ARG A 13 3.99 -9.40 -12.54
CA ARG A 13 2.90 -8.60 -11.98
C ARG A 13 2.63 -9.06 -10.55
N SER A 14 2.33 -8.12 -9.65
CA SER A 14 1.87 -8.46 -8.31
C SER A 14 0.54 -9.22 -8.38
N SER A 15 0.24 -10.04 -7.37
CA SER A 15 -1.03 -10.78 -7.28
C SER A 15 -2.25 -9.87 -7.44
N ASP A 16 -2.17 -8.66 -6.92
CA ASP A 16 -3.26 -7.67 -6.96
C ASP A 16 -3.57 -7.19 -8.38
N LEU A 17 -2.54 -6.97 -9.21
CA LEU A 17 -2.74 -6.61 -10.62
C LEU A 17 -3.37 -7.76 -11.42
N ILE A 18 -3.02 -9.01 -11.11
CA ILE A 18 -3.63 -10.20 -11.75
C ILE A 18 -5.12 -10.28 -11.35
N GLY A 19 -5.44 -10.04 -10.07
CA GLY A 19 -6.82 -10.03 -9.59
C GLY A 19 -7.68 -8.97 -10.27
N MET A 20 -7.16 -7.75 -10.43
CA MET A 20 -7.85 -6.67 -11.13
C MET A 20 -8.05 -7.00 -12.62
N GLU A 21 -7.01 -7.47 -13.32
CA GLU A 21 -7.11 -7.91 -14.71
C GLU A 21 -8.15 -9.01 -14.90
N PHE A 22 -8.17 -10.00 -14.00
CA PHE A 22 -9.16 -11.06 -14.04
C PHE A 22 -10.57 -10.53 -13.86
N ALA A 23 -10.81 -9.72 -12.84
CA ALA A 23 -12.14 -9.15 -12.56
C ALA A 23 -12.66 -8.25 -13.69
N ALA A 24 -11.78 -7.46 -14.32
CA ALA A 24 -12.14 -6.60 -15.45
C ALA A 24 -12.73 -7.36 -16.66
N ARG A 25 -12.42 -8.65 -16.78
CA ARG A 25 -12.86 -9.51 -17.90
C ARG A 25 -14.05 -10.41 -17.56
N GLN A 26 -14.56 -10.35 -16.33
CA GLN A 26 -15.66 -11.21 -15.92
C GLN A 26 -17.02 -10.65 -16.36
N PRO A 27 -18.04 -11.51 -16.50
CA PRO A 27 -19.41 -11.07 -16.74
C PRO A 27 -19.89 -10.10 -15.66
N ALA A 28 -20.67 -9.10 -16.08
CA ALA A 28 -21.24 -8.09 -15.18
C ALA A 28 -22.58 -8.60 -14.56
N ASP A 29 -22.60 -9.83 -14.08
CA ASP A 29 -23.77 -10.53 -13.56
C ASP A 29 -23.92 -10.47 -12.03
N GLY A 30 -22.92 -9.86 -11.36
CA GLY A 30 -22.88 -9.70 -9.90
C GLY A 30 -22.26 -10.86 -9.13
N TYR A 31 -21.80 -11.93 -9.80
CA TYR A 31 -21.11 -13.02 -9.12
C TYR A 31 -19.59 -12.79 -8.95
N THR A 32 -19.06 -11.78 -9.61
CA THR A 32 -17.66 -11.38 -9.43
C THR A 32 -17.56 -9.96 -8.91
N PHE A 33 -16.82 -9.80 -7.84
CA PHE A 33 -16.36 -8.50 -7.36
C PHE A 33 -14.87 -8.58 -7.06
N VAL A 34 -14.22 -7.43 -6.96
CA VAL A 34 -12.82 -7.35 -6.55
C VAL A 34 -12.63 -6.32 -5.45
N VAL A 35 -11.75 -6.65 -4.49
CA VAL A 35 -11.24 -5.68 -3.52
C VAL A 35 -9.97 -5.09 -4.10
N GLY A 36 -10.03 -3.83 -4.49
CA GLY A 36 -8.87 -3.06 -4.93
C GLY A 36 -8.31 -2.22 -3.80
N ASN A 37 -7.04 -1.89 -3.90
CA ASN A 37 -6.34 -1.03 -2.97
C ASN A 37 -5.56 0.06 -3.71
N LEU A 38 -4.87 0.91 -2.97
CA LEU A 38 -4.10 2.04 -3.50
C LEU A 38 -3.18 1.65 -4.68
N GLY A 39 -2.42 0.56 -4.58
CA GLY A 39 -1.48 0.14 -5.61
C GLY A 39 -2.15 -0.04 -6.97
N PRO A 40 -2.95 -1.09 -7.16
CA PRO A 40 -3.56 -1.39 -8.45
C PRO A 40 -4.60 -0.37 -8.89
N ALA A 41 -5.28 0.33 -7.98
CA ALA A 41 -6.37 1.22 -8.35
C ALA A 41 -5.93 2.68 -8.62
N ALA A 42 -4.83 3.15 -8.04
CA ALA A 42 -4.39 4.55 -8.17
C ALA A 42 -2.94 4.71 -8.63
N VAL A 43 -2.00 3.89 -8.18
CA VAL A 43 -0.57 4.12 -8.40
C VAL A 43 -0.04 3.38 -9.62
N ASN A 44 -0.32 2.08 -9.75
CA ASN A 44 0.22 1.28 -10.84
C ASN A 44 -0.17 1.80 -12.23
N PRO A 45 -1.42 2.28 -12.47
CA PRO A 45 -1.78 2.90 -13.75
C PRO A 45 -0.95 4.13 -14.13
N LEU A 46 -0.35 4.81 -13.13
CA LEU A 46 0.48 6.01 -13.33
C LEU A 46 1.94 5.69 -13.65
N ILE A 47 2.47 4.55 -13.19
CA ILE A 47 3.89 4.21 -13.30
C ILE A 47 4.18 3.07 -14.27
N THR A 48 3.16 2.30 -14.67
CA THR A 48 3.30 1.19 -15.60
C THR A 48 2.05 0.98 -16.44
N LYS A 49 2.18 0.30 -17.57
CA LYS A 49 1.03 -0.09 -18.38
C LYS A 49 0.31 -1.27 -17.73
N VAL A 50 -0.92 -1.03 -17.25
CA VAL A 50 -1.81 -2.07 -16.73
C VAL A 50 -2.83 -2.51 -17.80
N PRO A 51 -3.32 -3.76 -17.77
CA PRO A 51 -4.24 -4.31 -18.79
C PRO A 51 -5.72 -4.04 -18.48
N TYR A 52 -6.02 -3.04 -17.67
CA TYR A 52 -7.35 -2.60 -17.29
C TYR A 52 -7.40 -1.08 -17.11
N SER A 53 -8.60 -0.52 -17.08
CA SER A 53 -8.88 0.88 -16.77
C SER A 53 -9.84 0.97 -15.58
N MET A 54 -9.42 1.68 -14.52
CA MET A 54 -10.29 1.87 -13.36
C MET A 54 -11.60 2.59 -13.69
N GLU A 55 -11.57 3.51 -14.66
CA GLU A 55 -12.73 4.29 -15.07
C GLU A 55 -13.67 3.53 -16.02
N LYS A 56 -13.12 2.66 -16.90
CA LYS A 56 -13.89 2.00 -17.95
C LYS A 56 -14.37 0.61 -17.55
N ASP A 57 -13.56 -0.12 -16.78
CA ASP A 57 -13.79 -1.54 -16.53
C ASP A 57 -14.43 -1.81 -15.18
N PHE A 58 -14.53 -0.79 -14.29
CA PHE A 58 -15.01 -0.99 -12.93
C PHE A 58 -16.04 0.04 -12.48
N ILE A 59 -16.98 -0.42 -11.67
CA ILE A 59 -17.90 0.38 -10.89
C ILE A 59 -17.40 0.39 -9.45
N PRO A 60 -16.95 1.53 -8.88
CA PRO A 60 -16.62 1.62 -7.46
C PRO A 60 -17.92 1.53 -6.64
N VAL A 61 -17.97 0.60 -5.67
CA VAL A 61 -19.15 0.37 -4.84
C VAL A 61 -19.04 1.10 -3.51
N SER A 62 -17.95 0.88 -2.78
CA SER A 62 -17.72 1.52 -1.48
C SER A 62 -16.25 1.44 -1.09
N LEU A 63 -15.73 2.48 -0.47
CA LEU A 63 -14.51 2.44 0.32
C LEU A 63 -14.83 1.68 1.62
N THR A 64 -14.09 0.62 1.90
CA THR A 64 -14.42 -0.31 3.00
C THR A 64 -13.45 -0.22 4.16
N ALA A 65 -12.23 0.20 3.90
CA ALA A 65 -11.22 0.31 4.95
C ALA A 65 -10.13 1.32 4.59
N THR A 66 -9.55 1.92 5.62
CA THR A 66 -8.33 2.71 5.55
C THR A 66 -7.38 2.29 6.66
N GLY A 67 -6.07 2.41 6.40
CA GLY A 67 -5.07 2.09 7.40
C GLY A 67 -3.72 2.73 7.10
N PRO A 68 -3.03 3.22 8.12
CA PRO A 68 -1.69 3.76 7.95
C PRO A 68 -0.69 2.65 7.65
N ASN A 69 0.44 3.04 7.08
CA ASN A 69 1.60 2.18 6.99
C ASN A 69 2.59 2.51 8.11
N ILE A 70 3.36 1.52 8.50
CA ILE A 70 4.33 1.62 9.58
C ILE A 70 5.72 1.35 8.99
N LEU A 71 6.65 2.26 9.23
CA LEU A 71 8.07 2.01 8.98
C LEU A 71 8.59 1.09 10.07
N VAL A 72 9.04 -0.08 9.69
CA VAL A 72 9.56 -1.11 10.58
C VAL A 72 10.98 -1.52 10.21
N VAL A 73 11.73 -1.89 11.25
CA VAL A 73 13.09 -2.45 11.16
C VAL A 73 13.16 -3.71 12.02
N PRO A 74 14.14 -4.62 11.81
CA PRO A 74 14.40 -5.71 12.74
C PRO A 74 14.65 -5.17 14.16
N ALA A 75 14.08 -5.79 15.18
CA ALA A 75 14.27 -5.34 16.57
C ALA A 75 15.74 -5.39 17.00
N ALA A 76 16.50 -6.35 16.44
CA ALA A 76 17.94 -6.50 16.68
C ALA A 76 18.80 -5.45 15.94
N SER A 77 18.22 -4.66 15.03
CA SER A 77 18.96 -3.62 14.30
C SER A 77 19.44 -2.51 15.24
N PRO A 78 20.52 -1.80 14.90
CA PRO A 78 21.00 -0.67 15.69
C PRO A 78 20.07 0.55 15.65
N TYR A 79 19.10 0.58 14.70
CA TYR A 79 18.23 1.73 14.46
C TYR A 79 17.08 1.75 15.48
N LYS A 80 17.10 2.72 16.40
CA LYS A 80 16.06 2.91 17.42
C LYS A 80 15.07 4.00 17.06
N SER A 81 15.40 4.83 16.07
CA SER A 81 14.60 5.95 15.58
C SER A 81 14.75 6.10 14.05
N LEU A 82 13.85 6.87 13.44
CA LEU A 82 14.01 7.29 12.04
C LEU A 82 15.32 8.05 11.83
N ALA A 83 15.70 8.89 12.79
CA ALA A 83 16.94 9.64 12.73
C ALA A 83 18.18 8.74 12.65
N ASP A 84 18.24 7.65 13.45
CA ASP A 84 19.34 6.68 13.39
C ASP A 84 19.44 6.00 12.03
N LEU A 85 18.28 5.58 11.48
CA LEU A 85 18.21 4.93 10.17
C LEU A 85 18.71 5.88 9.07
N LEU A 86 18.26 7.13 9.09
CA LEU A 86 18.66 8.14 8.10
C LEU A 86 20.14 8.55 8.26
N ALA A 87 20.65 8.62 9.47
CA ALA A 87 22.07 8.86 9.72
C ALA A 87 22.94 7.73 9.14
N ALA A 88 22.54 6.48 9.33
CA ALA A 88 23.25 5.33 8.75
C ALA A 88 23.19 5.34 7.22
N ALA A 89 22.04 5.66 6.62
CA ALA A 89 21.87 5.77 5.19
C ALA A 89 22.74 6.89 4.57
N ARG A 90 22.92 8.01 5.28
CA ARG A 90 23.81 9.11 4.86
C ARG A 90 25.29 8.75 4.99
N ALA A 91 25.65 8.06 6.06
CA ALA A 91 27.04 7.64 6.31
C ALA A 91 27.54 6.64 5.27
N LYS A 92 26.67 5.77 4.77
CA LYS A 92 27.01 4.73 3.78
C LYS A 92 25.91 4.63 2.71
N PRO A 93 25.90 5.53 1.72
CA PRO A 93 24.87 5.56 0.68
C PRO A 93 24.81 4.24 -0.10
N GLY A 94 23.60 3.72 -0.33
CA GLY A 94 23.38 2.50 -1.11
C GLY A 94 23.75 1.19 -0.39
N THR A 95 24.03 1.21 0.91
CA THR A 95 24.28 -0.02 1.68
C THR A 95 23.05 -0.55 2.39
N LEU A 96 22.10 0.33 2.72
CA LEU A 96 20.83 -0.10 3.28
C LEU A 96 19.86 -0.48 2.17
N ASN A 97 19.02 -1.46 2.47
CA ASN A 97 17.97 -1.90 1.56
C ASN A 97 16.59 -1.87 2.25
N PHE A 98 15.55 -1.83 1.43
CA PHE A 98 14.17 -1.88 1.90
C PHE A 98 13.34 -2.86 1.07
N GLY A 99 12.49 -3.62 1.76
CA GLY A 99 11.59 -4.57 1.11
C GLY A 99 10.34 -3.88 0.56
N THR A 100 9.91 -4.34 -0.62
CA THR A 100 8.65 -3.89 -1.23
C THR A 100 7.77 -5.08 -1.59
N SER A 101 6.45 -4.90 -1.63
CA SER A 101 5.53 -5.93 -2.12
C SER A 101 5.31 -5.87 -3.63
N GLY A 102 6.21 -5.16 -4.35
CA GLY A 102 6.19 -4.94 -5.78
C GLY A 102 6.15 -3.45 -6.13
N ALA A 103 6.43 -3.14 -7.39
CA ALA A 103 6.39 -1.77 -7.92
C ALA A 103 5.00 -1.14 -7.70
N GLY A 104 4.96 0.12 -7.29
CA GLY A 104 3.73 0.86 -7.01
C GLY A 104 3.01 0.50 -5.71
N SER A 105 3.53 -0.47 -4.94
CA SER A 105 3.01 -0.72 -3.60
C SER A 105 3.33 0.44 -2.65
N MET A 106 2.58 0.54 -1.54
CA MET A 106 2.90 1.51 -0.48
C MET A 106 4.29 1.31 0.10
N ALA A 107 4.77 0.07 0.18
CA ALA A 107 6.13 -0.22 0.59
C ALA A 107 7.18 0.38 -0.36
N HIS A 108 6.93 0.32 -1.67
CA HIS A 108 7.78 0.94 -2.69
C HIS A 108 7.72 2.47 -2.61
N LEU A 109 6.51 3.05 -2.67
CA LEU A 109 6.32 4.50 -2.58
C LEU A 109 6.89 5.10 -1.30
N GLY A 110 6.67 4.46 -0.16
CA GLY A 110 7.18 4.92 1.13
C GLY A 110 8.70 4.92 1.17
N GLY A 111 9.36 3.87 0.65
CA GLY A 111 10.81 3.81 0.52
C GLY A 111 11.37 4.92 -0.38
N GLU A 112 10.77 5.11 -1.55
CA GLU A 112 11.14 6.17 -2.51
C GLU A 112 10.97 7.57 -1.90
N LEU A 113 9.86 7.82 -1.21
CA LEU A 113 9.61 9.10 -0.55
C LEU A 113 10.61 9.38 0.57
N ILE A 114 10.93 8.38 1.40
CA ILE A 114 11.97 8.50 2.43
C ILE A 114 13.31 8.87 1.78
N MET A 115 13.71 8.16 0.73
CA MET A 115 14.97 8.43 0.04
C MET A 115 15.04 9.86 -0.49
N ARG A 116 13.97 10.32 -1.12
CA ARG A 116 13.95 11.67 -1.72
C ARG A 116 13.88 12.78 -0.69
N GLN A 117 12.96 12.68 0.26
CA GLN A 117 12.79 13.73 1.27
C GLN A 117 13.97 13.84 2.22
N ALA A 118 14.61 12.71 2.57
CA ALA A 118 15.79 12.70 3.43
C ALA A 118 17.11 12.87 2.66
N ASN A 119 17.06 12.90 1.31
CA ASN A 119 18.24 12.91 0.43
C ASN A 119 19.24 11.79 0.77
N VAL A 120 18.73 10.55 0.80
CA VAL A 120 19.53 9.34 1.06
C VAL A 120 19.38 8.35 -0.08
N LYS A 121 20.33 7.40 -0.19
CA LYS A 121 20.29 6.31 -1.18
C LYS A 121 20.16 4.97 -0.46
N MET A 122 19.16 4.17 -0.85
CA MET A 122 18.92 2.81 -0.40
C MET A 122 18.57 1.93 -1.60
N ILE A 123 18.60 0.62 -1.44
CA ILE A 123 18.32 -0.36 -2.50
C ILE A 123 16.92 -0.93 -2.29
N SER A 124 16.06 -0.85 -3.30
CA SER A 124 14.75 -1.52 -3.32
C SER A 124 14.93 -3.01 -3.57
N VAL A 125 14.27 -3.85 -2.77
CA VAL A 125 14.25 -5.31 -2.89
C VAL A 125 12.80 -5.77 -3.09
N PRO A 126 12.41 -6.12 -4.32
CA PRO A 126 11.03 -6.49 -4.61
C PRO A 126 10.72 -7.94 -4.22
N TYR A 127 9.58 -8.14 -3.54
CA TYR A 127 9.01 -9.43 -3.17
C TYR A 127 7.67 -9.68 -3.87
N LYS A 128 7.26 -10.95 -3.95
CA LYS A 128 5.95 -11.35 -4.49
C LYS A 128 4.80 -11.19 -3.46
N GLY A 129 4.88 -10.18 -2.63
CA GLY A 129 3.90 -9.87 -1.59
C GLY A 129 4.56 -9.51 -0.26
N GLY A 130 3.81 -8.76 0.58
CA GLY A 130 4.34 -8.20 1.83
C GLY A 130 4.79 -9.25 2.86
N GLY A 131 4.12 -10.40 2.93
CA GLY A 131 4.45 -11.44 3.90
C GLY A 131 5.88 -12.01 3.73
N LEU A 132 6.32 -12.20 2.47
CA LEU A 132 7.68 -12.65 2.20
C LEU A 132 8.71 -11.60 2.60
N ALA A 133 8.45 -10.33 2.31
CA ALA A 133 9.31 -9.22 2.73
C ALA A 133 9.40 -9.11 4.26
N VAL A 134 8.29 -9.29 4.97
CA VAL A 134 8.26 -9.29 6.45
C VAL A 134 9.10 -10.42 7.04
N ASN A 135 9.05 -11.62 6.46
CA ASN A 135 9.89 -12.73 6.92
C ASN A 135 11.40 -12.42 6.77
N ASP A 136 11.80 -11.89 5.62
CA ASP A 136 13.19 -11.51 5.37
C ASP A 136 13.62 -10.29 6.22
N LEU A 137 12.70 -9.37 6.51
CA LEU A 137 12.94 -8.28 7.45
C LEU A 137 13.22 -8.82 8.85
N ILE A 138 12.41 -9.75 9.34
CA ILE A 138 12.62 -10.38 10.67
C ILE A 138 13.94 -11.15 10.72
N ALA A 139 14.30 -11.80 9.61
CA ALA A 139 15.57 -12.52 9.48
C ALA A 139 16.79 -11.58 9.29
N GLY A 140 16.57 -10.26 9.16
CA GLY A 140 17.65 -9.29 8.97
C GLY A 140 18.25 -9.26 7.56
N GLN A 141 17.60 -9.90 6.57
CA GLN A 141 18.04 -9.90 5.16
C GLN A 141 17.78 -8.55 4.48
N ILE A 142 16.79 -7.81 4.96
CA ILE A 142 16.52 -6.43 4.60
C ILE A 142 16.51 -5.54 5.84
N ASN A 143 16.84 -4.25 5.65
CA ASN A 143 17.08 -3.34 6.77
C ASN A 143 15.81 -2.65 7.26
N MET A 144 14.86 -2.37 6.36
CA MET A 144 13.60 -1.71 6.68
C MET A 144 12.49 -2.08 5.70
N MET A 145 11.27 -1.77 6.08
CA MET A 145 10.09 -1.83 5.21
C MET A 145 9.05 -0.81 5.69
N VAL A 146 8.38 -0.14 4.75
CA VAL A 146 7.12 0.57 5.02
C VAL A 146 5.99 -0.42 4.72
N SER A 147 5.33 -0.91 5.75
CA SER A 147 4.35 -1.99 5.64
C SER A 147 2.96 -1.56 6.12
N ASP A 148 1.92 -2.18 5.58
CA ASP A 148 0.60 -2.15 6.20
C ASP A 148 0.71 -2.62 7.65
N ALA A 149 -0.18 -2.11 8.51
CA ALA A 149 -0.17 -2.46 9.93
C ALA A 149 -0.39 -3.97 10.17
N LEU A 150 -1.32 -4.58 9.42
CA LEU A 150 -1.74 -5.97 9.60
C LEU A 150 -0.58 -6.98 9.64
N PRO A 151 0.31 -7.07 8.64
CA PRO A 151 1.37 -8.10 8.65
C PRO A 151 2.47 -7.84 9.67
N VAL A 152 2.58 -6.65 10.24
CA VAL A 152 3.69 -6.30 11.16
C VAL A 152 3.26 -6.11 12.62
N SER A 153 1.98 -5.84 12.91
CA SER A 153 1.48 -5.51 14.25
C SER A 153 1.83 -6.57 15.29
N GLN A 154 1.63 -7.85 14.98
CA GLN A 154 1.97 -8.93 15.90
C GLN A 154 3.48 -9.05 16.13
N HIS A 155 4.29 -8.79 15.11
CA HIS A 155 5.76 -8.82 15.24
C HIS A 155 6.30 -7.62 16.03
N ILE A 156 5.63 -6.47 15.96
CA ILE A 156 5.93 -5.31 16.80
C ILE A 156 5.58 -5.63 18.26
N LYS A 157 4.38 -6.15 18.53
CA LYS A 157 3.92 -6.53 19.88
C LYS A 157 4.83 -7.59 20.54
N THR A 158 5.33 -8.53 19.76
CA THR A 158 6.23 -9.60 20.26
C THR A 158 7.71 -9.20 20.26
N GLY A 159 8.05 -7.96 19.94
CA GLY A 159 9.41 -7.45 19.95
C GLY A 159 10.34 -8.05 18.88
N ARG A 160 9.81 -8.63 17.81
CA ARG A 160 10.59 -9.11 16.65
C ARG A 160 10.90 -8.00 15.66
N LEU A 161 10.01 -7.02 15.54
CA LEU A 161 10.18 -5.81 14.75
C LEU A 161 10.07 -4.58 15.67
N ARG A 162 10.71 -3.50 15.26
CA ARG A 162 10.59 -2.17 15.87
C ARG A 162 9.93 -1.22 14.88
N ALA A 163 8.87 -0.54 15.32
CA ALA A 163 8.25 0.55 14.57
C ALA A 163 9.04 1.84 14.83
N LEU A 164 9.34 2.57 13.75
CA LEU A 164 10.06 3.85 13.81
C LEU A 164 9.16 5.05 13.53
N ALA A 165 8.18 4.90 12.66
CA ALA A 165 7.23 5.96 12.32
C ALA A 165 5.97 5.39 11.67
N ILE A 166 4.87 6.16 11.69
CA ILE A 166 3.60 5.84 11.04
C ILE A 166 3.24 6.91 10.00
N THR A 167 2.65 6.51 8.88
CA THR A 167 2.37 7.39 7.74
C THR A 167 1.09 8.22 7.86
N SER A 168 0.31 8.04 8.93
CA SER A 168 -0.87 8.88 9.19
C SER A 168 -0.47 10.29 9.64
N ALA A 169 -1.36 11.27 9.40
CA ALA A 169 -1.16 12.65 9.84
C ALA A 169 -1.17 12.81 11.37
N LYS A 170 -1.80 11.87 12.07
CA LYS A 170 -1.86 11.80 13.55
C LYS A 170 -1.44 10.40 13.98
N ARG A 171 -0.98 10.26 15.22
CA ARG A 171 -0.70 8.95 15.82
C ARG A 171 -1.94 8.08 15.81
N SER A 172 -1.76 6.79 15.57
CA SER A 172 -2.85 5.83 15.62
C SER A 172 -3.24 5.58 17.09
N PRO A 173 -4.54 5.62 17.43
CA PRO A 173 -5.00 5.22 18.76
C PRO A 173 -4.59 3.79 19.14
N MET A 174 -4.42 2.92 18.14
CA MET A 174 -3.99 1.53 18.34
C MET A 174 -2.49 1.39 18.62
N ASN A 175 -1.70 2.40 18.25
CA ASN A 175 -0.25 2.41 18.43
C ASN A 175 0.20 3.82 18.85
N PRO A 176 -0.23 4.32 20.02
CA PRO A 176 0.00 5.70 20.44
C PRO A 176 1.48 6.04 20.65
N ASP A 177 2.31 5.02 20.89
CA ASP A 177 3.74 5.18 21.10
C ASP A 177 4.53 5.33 19.80
N ILE A 178 3.93 5.00 18.63
CA ILE A 178 4.60 5.15 17.35
C ILE A 178 4.45 6.60 16.87
N PRO A 179 5.53 7.37 16.68
CA PRO A 179 5.44 8.73 16.19
C PRO A 179 5.01 8.77 14.73
N THR A 180 4.37 9.85 14.31
CA THR A 180 4.17 10.13 12.89
C THR A 180 5.50 10.44 12.22
N PHE A 181 5.58 10.34 10.89
CA PHE A 181 6.78 10.75 10.15
C PHE A 181 7.12 12.25 10.39
N ALA A 182 6.09 13.09 10.55
CA ALA A 182 6.29 14.51 10.86
C ALA A 182 6.96 14.70 12.23
N GLU A 183 6.48 14.01 13.27
CA GLU A 183 7.09 14.02 14.60
C GLU A 183 8.50 13.41 14.61
N ALA A 184 8.74 12.44 13.74
CA ALA A 184 10.06 11.81 13.59
C ALA A 184 11.06 12.62 12.72
N GLY A 185 10.67 13.83 12.27
CA GLY A 185 11.55 14.75 11.55
C GLY A 185 11.52 14.63 10.02
N LEU A 186 10.54 13.94 9.46
CA LEU A 186 10.34 13.84 8.01
C LEU A 186 8.88 14.26 7.64
N PRO A 187 8.56 15.55 7.70
CA PRO A 187 7.22 16.05 7.38
C PRO A 187 6.88 15.85 5.91
N GLY A 188 5.59 15.63 5.60
CA GLY A 188 5.11 15.48 4.23
C GLY A 188 4.97 14.03 3.75
N LEU A 189 5.46 13.05 4.50
CA LEU A 189 5.20 11.64 4.22
C LEU A 189 3.88 11.22 4.90
N VAL A 190 2.77 11.71 4.35
CA VAL A 190 1.41 11.34 4.77
C VAL A 190 0.80 10.50 3.66
N ALA A 191 0.69 9.20 3.92
CA ALA A 191 0.11 8.25 2.98
C ALA A 191 -0.65 7.17 3.75
N VAL A 192 -1.91 7.01 3.45
CA VAL A 192 -2.78 6.02 4.06
C VAL A 192 -3.15 5.01 2.99
N ASN A 193 -2.98 3.73 3.27
CA ASN A 193 -3.50 2.71 2.40
C ASN A 193 -5.01 2.59 2.57
N TRP A 194 -5.69 2.15 1.54
CA TRP A 194 -7.14 2.01 1.54
C TRP A 194 -7.57 0.81 0.70
N TRP A 195 -8.75 0.30 0.99
CA TRP A 195 -9.37 -0.82 0.29
C TRP A 195 -10.80 -0.46 -0.06
N GLY A 196 -11.20 -0.80 -1.27
CA GLY A 196 -12.55 -0.59 -1.76
C GLY A 196 -13.05 -1.76 -2.60
N VAL A 197 -14.35 -1.93 -2.62
CA VAL A 197 -15.03 -2.95 -3.42
C VAL A 197 -15.42 -2.37 -4.76
N TYR A 198 -15.16 -3.16 -5.81
CA TYR A 198 -15.48 -2.83 -7.20
C TYR A 198 -16.22 -3.98 -7.87
N LEU A 199 -17.12 -3.64 -8.78
CA LEU A 199 -17.81 -4.57 -9.67
C LEU A 199 -17.41 -4.29 -11.12
N PRO A 200 -17.45 -5.29 -12.03
CA PRO A 200 -17.27 -5.07 -13.45
C PRO A 200 -18.26 -4.04 -14.02
N THR A 201 -17.80 -3.20 -14.94
CA THR A 201 -18.66 -2.25 -15.64
C THR A 201 -19.78 -2.97 -16.38
N GLY A 202 -20.99 -2.41 -16.35
CA GLY A 202 -22.21 -3.03 -16.90
C GLY A 202 -23.00 -3.84 -15.87
N THR A 203 -22.52 -4.02 -14.64
CA THR A 203 -23.31 -4.65 -13.57
C THR A 203 -24.58 -3.84 -13.32
N PRO A 204 -25.78 -4.49 -13.32
CA PRO A 204 -27.06 -3.81 -13.14
C PRO A 204 -27.09 -3.02 -11.82
N LYS A 205 -27.67 -1.82 -11.88
CA LYS A 205 -27.72 -0.90 -10.72
C LYS A 205 -28.30 -1.57 -9.46
N ALA A 206 -29.35 -2.37 -9.60
CA ALA A 206 -29.96 -3.07 -8.47
C ALA A 206 -28.98 -4.00 -7.75
N ILE A 207 -28.05 -4.64 -8.48
CA ILE A 207 -27.00 -5.49 -7.92
C ILE A 207 -25.97 -4.62 -7.23
N VAL A 208 -25.53 -3.52 -7.85
CA VAL A 208 -24.59 -2.58 -7.23
C VAL A 208 -25.14 -2.02 -5.91
N ASP A 209 -26.41 -1.62 -5.90
CA ASP A 209 -27.08 -1.10 -4.70
C ASP A 209 -27.15 -2.17 -3.60
N SER A 210 -27.47 -3.42 -3.94
CA SER A 210 -27.49 -4.55 -3.00
C SER A 210 -26.12 -4.80 -2.36
N TYR A 211 -25.03 -4.74 -3.16
CA TYR A 211 -23.67 -4.82 -2.63
C TYR A 211 -23.37 -3.68 -1.66
N HIS A 212 -23.72 -2.45 -2.04
CA HIS A 212 -23.50 -1.29 -1.19
C HIS A 212 -24.24 -1.40 0.14
N GLU A 213 -25.54 -1.76 0.12
CA GLU A 213 -26.33 -1.97 1.34
C GLU A 213 -25.74 -3.06 2.25
N ALA A 214 -25.28 -4.18 1.64
CA ALA A 214 -24.63 -5.24 2.39
C ALA A 214 -23.32 -4.76 3.04
N LEU A 215 -22.49 -4.01 2.32
CA LEU A 215 -21.24 -3.45 2.83
C LEU A 215 -21.50 -2.46 3.97
N VAL A 216 -22.49 -1.57 3.86
CA VAL A 216 -22.87 -0.65 4.94
C VAL A 216 -23.22 -1.42 6.21
N LYS A 217 -24.05 -2.48 6.10
CA LYS A 217 -24.44 -3.31 7.25
C LYS A 217 -23.23 -4.04 7.86
N ILE A 218 -22.37 -4.63 7.01
CA ILE A 218 -21.19 -5.38 7.45
C ILE A 218 -20.20 -4.45 8.16
N MET A 219 -19.90 -3.29 7.58
CA MET A 219 -18.92 -2.34 8.13
C MET A 219 -19.45 -1.60 9.37
N ALA A 220 -20.76 -1.58 9.60
CA ALA A 220 -21.36 -1.06 10.82
C ALA A 220 -21.26 -2.02 12.01
N ASN A 221 -20.96 -3.32 11.76
CA ASN A 221 -20.90 -4.35 12.81
C ASN A 221 -19.78 -4.04 13.84
N PRO A 222 -20.10 -3.93 15.15
CA PRO A 222 -19.12 -3.61 16.18
C PRO A 222 -17.97 -4.61 16.28
N ASP A 223 -18.24 -5.91 16.18
CA ASP A 223 -17.22 -6.96 16.26
C ASP A 223 -16.22 -6.87 15.10
N LEU A 224 -16.72 -6.53 13.90
CA LEU A 224 -15.87 -6.30 12.73
C LEU A 224 -14.99 -5.07 12.93
N LYS A 225 -15.56 -3.97 13.43
CA LYS A 225 -14.80 -2.73 13.72
C LYS A 225 -13.72 -2.98 14.74
N GLU A 226 -14.01 -3.73 15.80
CA GLU A 226 -13.02 -4.10 16.81
C GLU A 226 -11.89 -4.96 16.21
N ARG A 227 -12.23 -5.94 15.39
CA ARG A 227 -11.23 -6.76 14.67
C ARG A 227 -10.36 -5.92 13.76
N PHE A 228 -10.94 -5.03 12.96
CA PHE A 228 -10.20 -4.14 12.07
C PHE A 228 -9.30 -3.19 12.86
N ALA A 229 -9.83 -2.58 13.92
CA ALA A 229 -9.03 -1.76 14.83
C ALA A 229 -7.86 -2.56 15.43
N GLY A 230 -8.09 -3.80 15.89
CA GLY A 230 -7.02 -4.69 16.38
C GLY A 230 -5.92 -4.99 15.35
N LEU A 231 -6.22 -4.82 14.06
CA LEU A 231 -5.28 -4.96 12.94
C LEU A 231 -4.67 -3.62 12.50
N GLY A 232 -5.02 -2.52 13.19
CA GLY A 232 -4.55 -1.18 12.84
C GLY A 232 -5.24 -0.58 11.61
N VAL A 233 -6.43 -1.05 11.27
CA VAL A 233 -7.23 -0.65 10.11
C VAL A 233 -8.57 -0.11 10.60
N GLU A 234 -9.07 0.95 9.99
CA GLU A 234 -10.38 1.53 10.26
C GLU A 234 -11.40 1.00 9.26
N ALA A 235 -12.43 0.30 9.77
CA ALA A 235 -13.56 -0.17 8.97
C ALA A 235 -14.51 0.99 8.70
N GLN A 236 -14.91 1.17 7.45
CA GLN A 236 -15.85 2.21 7.04
C GLN A 236 -16.67 1.76 5.83
N ALA A 237 -17.75 2.46 5.53
CA ALA A 237 -18.47 2.32 4.27
C ALA A 237 -18.80 3.71 3.76
N SER A 238 -18.40 4.02 2.54
CA SER A 238 -18.75 5.26 1.85
C SER A 238 -19.92 5.05 0.90
N THR A 239 -20.58 6.12 0.50
CA THR A 239 -21.43 6.11 -0.68
C THR A 239 -20.59 5.91 -1.96
N GLN A 240 -21.24 5.58 -3.07
CA GLN A 240 -20.56 5.48 -4.37
C GLN A 240 -19.95 6.82 -4.79
N GLU A 241 -20.67 7.92 -4.58
CA GLU A 241 -20.25 9.27 -4.94
C GLU A 241 -19.03 9.70 -4.12
N GLU A 242 -19.04 9.45 -2.83
CA GLU A 242 -17.89 9.72 -1.95
C GLU A 242 -16.68 8.89 -2.37
N PHE A 243 -16.88 7.61 -2.72
CA PHE A 243 -15.77 6.77 -3.14
C PHE A 243 -15.20 7.21 -4.50
N LYS A 244 -16.05 7.61 -5.46
CA LYS A 244 -15.59 8.20 -6.74
C LYS A 244 -14.79 9.48 -6.51
N ALA A 245 -15.30 10.38 -5.66
CA ALA A 245 -14.60 11.62 -5.32
C ALA A 245 -13.24 11.34 -4.63
N PHE A 246 -13.22 10.37 -3.72
CA PHE A 246 -12.00 9.92 -3.06
C PHE A 246 -10.97 9.38 -4.08
N LEU A 247 -11.38 8.49 -5.00
CA LEU A 247 -10.50 7.95 -6.03
C LEU A 247 -9.92 9.05 -6.94
N ALA A 248 -10.73 10.03 -7.32
CA ALA A 248 -10.26 11.17 -8.11
C ALA A 248 -9.22 12.00 -7.34
N SER A 249 -9.43 12.23 -6.05
CA SER A 249 -8.46 12.94 -5.20
C SER A 249 -7.16 12.17 -5.02
N GLU A 250 -7.24 10.86 -4.80
CA GLU A 250 -6.06 10.00 -4.68
C GLU A 250 -5.27 9.93 -6.00
N HIS A 251 -5.97 9.81 -7.14
CA HIS A 251 -5.31 9.85 -8.45
C HIS A 251 -4.55 11.17 -8.67
N ALA A 252 -5.18 12.31 -8.38
CA ALA A 252 -4.53 13.63 -8.50
C ALA A 252 -3.32 13.75 -7.57
N LYS A 253 -3.47 13.34 -6.31
CA LYS A 253 -2.41 13.33 -5.29
C LYS A 253 -1.21 12.49 -5.73
N TYR A 254 -1.43 11.23 -6.15
CA TYR A 254 -0.34 10.34 -6.54
C TYR A 254 0.24 10.69 -7.91
N SER A 255 -0.54 11.23 -8.85
CA SER A 255 -0.01 11.78 -10.12
C SER A 255 1.02 12.88 -9.84
N LYS A 256 0.67 13.82 -8.96
CA LYS A 256 1.58 14.90 -8.56
C LYS A 256 2.80 14.36 -7.82
N LEU A 257 2.61 13.47 -6.85
CA LEU A 257 3.69 12.89 -6.05
C LEU A 257 4.69 12.11 -6.91
N ILE A 258 4.19 11.31 -7.86
CA ILE A 258 5.01 10.52 -8.78
C ILE A 258 5.80 11.45 -9.72
N ALA A 259 5.15 12.48 -10.27
CA ALA A 259 5.81 13.44 -11.15
C ALA A 259 6.89 14.25 -10.42
N ASP A 260 6.55 14.85 -9.27
CA ASP A 260 7.46 15.67 -8.47
C ASP A 260 8.69 14.89 -8.00
N ASN A 261 8.54 13.59 -7.79
CA ASN A 261 9.59 12.71 -7.28
C ASN A 261 10.20 11.80 -8.37
N ASN A 262 9.77 11.90 -9.63
CA ASN A 262 10.23 11.05 -10.75
C ASN A 262 10.24 9.55 -10.40
N ILE A 263 9.17 9.06 -9.73
CA ILE A 263 9.02 7.67 -9.35
C ILE A 263 8.66 6.84 -10.59
N LYS A 264 9.34 5.72 -10.79
CA LYS A 264 9.13 4.82 -11.92
C LYS A 264 8.92 3.39 -11.41
N ALA A 265 8.26 2.56 -12.23
CA ALA A 265 8.31 1.13 -12.02
C ALA A 265 9.71 0.65 -12.40
N ASP A 266 10.34 -0.16 -11.54
CA ASP A 266 11.64 -0.80 -11.80
C ASP A 266 11.53 -1.87 -12.91
#